data_914cd33be96511421f874b1d8b3c156c
#
_entry.id   914cd33be96511421f874b1d8b3c156c
#
_cell.length_a   1.000
_cell.length_b   1.000
_cell.length_c   1.000
_cell.angle_alpha   90.00
_cell.angle_beta   90.00
_cell.angle_gamma   90.00
#
_symmetry.space_group_name_H-M   'P 1'
#
loop_
_entity.id
_entity.type
_entity.pdbx_description
1 polymer ?
#
loop_
_entity_poly.entity_id
_entity_poly.type
_entity_poly.pdbx_seq_one_letter_code
_entity_poly.pdbx_strand_id
1 'polypeptide(L)'
;MKAVMKHFIPNQFKKQKELIFKKNAFNKVMTGYVILLMFLLIILFTIGGEANYKKNQVFMYSQIIYNIVIICINGICSTQFHKKKLQKYLVFVVYFSSVLGIFSGVALVALITERPFHNFMLGTILIWIGWSLEMFIHGVLVWWALKRNNLKLRDRYTNYFSNLIGIVGIVLAGMAYITENENLIFLSMILIVLVVIFFVTFDFQRVQQYWKKESTKNTNISVYGDSIKMMKNKK
;
A
#
# COMPACT_ATOMS: atom_id res chain seq x y z
N MET A 1 0.37 25.24 -7.95
CA MET A 1 0.86 24.07 -7.22
C MET A 1 0.27 23.87 -5.83
N LYS A 2 0.30 24.83 -4.89
CA LYS A 2 -0.28 24.70 -3.53
C LYS A 2 -1.76 24.27 -3.51
N ALA A 3 -2.60 24.81 -4.40
CA ALA A 3 -4.03 24.45 -4.49
C ALA A 3 -4.23 22.98 -4.94
N VAL A 4 -3.45 22.49 -5.91
CA VAL A 4 -3.49 21.09 -6.36
C VAL A 4 -3.11 20.15 -5.21
N MET A 5 -2.04 20.43 -4.48
CA MET A 5 -1.62 19.62 -3.34
C MET A 5 -2.67 19.58 -2.22
N LYS A 6 -3.35 20.69 -1.94
CA LYS A 6 -4.44 20.77 -0.94
C LYS A 6 -5.63 19.86 -1.30
N HIS A 7 -5.90 19.70 -2.59
CA HIS A 7 -7.03 18.93 -3.13
C HIS A 7 -6.60 17.62 -3.80
N PHE A 8 -5.35 17.21 -3.63
CA PHE A 8 -4.80 16.01 -4.27
C PHE A 8 -5.52 14.73 -3.86
N ILE A 9 -5.94 14.64 -2.62
CA ILE A 9 -6.52 13.42 -2.07
C ILE A 9 -8.03 13.39 -2.33
N PRO A 10 -8.57 12.31 -2.92
CA PRO A 10 -9.99 12.13 -3.17
C PRO A 10 -10.84 12.19 -1.89
N ASN A 11 -12.07 12.70 -2.01
CA ASN A 11 -12.94 12.93 -0.85
C ASN A 11 -13.32 11.62 -0.13
N GLN A 12 -13.40 10.51 -0.84
CA GLN A 12 -13.68 9.20 -0.26
C GLN A 12 -12.62 8.80 0.79
N PHE A 13 -11.35 9.13 0.56
CA PHE A 13 -10.26 8.86 1.53
C PHE A 13 -10.23 9.89 2.67
N LYS A 14 -10.73 11.11 2.44
CA LYS A 14 -10.85 12.12 3.50
C LYS A 14 -11.90 11.78 4.54
N LYS A 15 -13.01 11.15 4.14
CA LYS A 15 -14.08 10.72 5.07
C LYS A 15 -13.63 9.60 6.01
N GLN A 16 -12.58 8.85 5.64
CA GLN A 16 -12.01 7.80 6.49
C GLN A 16 -11.11 8.35 7.61
N LYS A 17 -11.13 9.66 7.89
CA LYS A 17 -10.30 10.34 8.90
C LYS A 17 -10.41 9.78 10.32
N GLU A 18 -11.50 9.08 10.64
CA GLU A 18 -11.77 8.59 11.99
C GLU A 18 -11.25 7.16 12.24
N LEU A 19 -10.79 6.45 11.20
CA LEU A 19 -10.21 5.12 11.36
C LEU A 19 -8.79 5.21 11.92
N ILE A 20 -8.70 5.33 13.24
CA ILE A 20 -7.45 5.19 13.98
C ILE A 20 -6.91 3.78 13.75
N PHE A 21 -5.61 3.68 13.42
CA PHE A 21 -4.96 2.38 13.41
C PHE A 21 -5.13 1.70 14.77
N LYS A 22 -5.74 0.51 14.76
CA LYS A 22 -5.91 -0.32 15.95
C LYS A 22 -4.84 -1.42 15.95
N LYS A 23 -4.61 -2.04 17.08
CA LYS A 23 -3.74 -3.22 17.19
C LYS A 23 -4.07 -4.30 16.14
N ASN A 24 -5.34 -4.46 15.79
CA ASN A 24 -5.80 -5.37 14.73
C ASN A 24 -5.20 -5.10 13.33
N ALA A 25 -4.68 -3.91 13.05
CA ALA A 25 -4.02 -3.63 11.78
C ALA A 25 -2.75 -4.47 11.61
N PHE A 26 -1.95 -4.63 12.67
CA PHE A 26 -0.77 -5.50 12.66
C PHE A 26 -1.16 -6.97 12.44
N ASN A 27 -2.21 -7.44 13.11
CA ASN A 27 -2.69 -8.80 12.97
C ASN A 27 -3.14 -9.08 11.52
N LYS A 28 -3.86 -8.14 10.89
CA LYS A 28 -4.27 -8.26 9.47
C LYS A 28 -3.07 -8.36 8.53
N VAL A 29 -2.05 -7.54 8.73
CA VAL A 29 -0.82 -7.59 7.94
C VAL A 29 -0.11 -8.91 8.16
N MET A 30 0.07 -9.36 9.40
CA MET A 30 0.66 -10.67 9.70
C MET A 30 -0.11 -11.81 9.04
N THR A 31 -1.45 -11.81 9.13
CA THR A 31 -2.29 -12.82 8.45
C THR A 31 -2.04 -12.83 6.95
N GLY A 32 -1.95 -11.67 6.31
CA GLY A 32 -1.62 -11.59 4.88
C GLY A 32 -0.27 -12.25 4.55
N TYR A 33 0.76 -11.96 5.34
CA TYR A 33 2.09 -12.56 5.15
C TYR A 33 2.12 -14.07 5.48
N VAL A 34 1.34 -14.54 6.44
CA VAL A 34 1.17 -15.98 6.72
C VAL A 34 0.53 -16.68 5.50
N ILE A 35 -0.50 -16.08 4.90
CA ILE A 35 -1.12 -16.62 3.68
C ILE A 35 -0.08 -16.68 2.54
N LEU A 36 0.67 -15.60 2.31
CA LEU A 36 1.74 -15.58 1.31
C LEU A 36 2.79 -16.65 1.57
N LEU A 37 3.19 -16.84 2.83
CA LEU A 37 4.14 -17.88 3.22
C LEU A 37 3.59 -19.29 2.95
N MET A 38 2.30 -19.53 3.23
CA MET A 38 1.66 -20.81 2.92
C MET A 38 1.66 -21.10 1.42
N PHE A 39 1.38 -20.11 0.58
CA PHE A 39 1.50 -20.25 -0.88
C PHE A 39 2.93 -20.57 -1.32
N LEU A 40 3.94 -19.89 -0.77
CA LEU A 40 5.35 -20.20 -1.06
C LEU A 40 5.73 -21.62 -0.66
N LEU A 41 5.25 -22.11 0.48
CA LEU A 41 5.50 -23.47 0.94
C LEU A 41 4.79 -24.50 0.03
N ILE A 42 3.55 -24.24 -0.40
CA ILE A 42 2.83 -25.10 -1.36
C ILE A 42 3.64 -25.19 -2.66
N ILE A 43 4.09 -24.06 -3.22
CA ILE A 43 4.94 -24.05 -4.41
C ILE A 43 6.22 -24.87 -4.18
N LEU A 44 6.86 -24.73 -3.01
CA LEU A 44 8.05 -25.50 -2.65
C LEU A 44 7.79 -27.00 -2.71
N PHE A 45 6.69 -27.47 -2.12
CA PHE A 45 6.39 -28.90 -2.04
C PHE A 45 5.87 -29.50 -3.35
N THR A 46 5.15 -28.71 -4.17
CA THR A 46 4.57 -29.19 -5.43
C THR A 46 5.54 -29.16 -6.60
N ILE A 47 6.38 -28.12 -6.70
CA ILE A 47 7.25 -27.88 -7.86
C ILE A 47 8.74 -28.15 -7.53
N GLY A 48 9.09 -28.37 -6.27
CA GLY A 48 10.47 -28.46 -5.78
C GLY A 48 11.34 -29.58 -6.37
N GLY A 49 10.76 -30.53 -7.11
CA GLY A 49 11.46 -31.64 -7.80
C GLY A 49 11.90 -31.33 -9.24
N GLU A 50 11.36 -30.29 -9.87
CA GLU A 50 11.63 -29.98 -11.26
C GLU A 50 12.98 -29.27 -11.49
N ALA A 51 13.64 -29.56 -12.62
CA ALA A 51 14.98 -29.04 -12.93
C ALA A 51 15.03 -27.49 -12.98
N ASN A 52 13.98 -26.84 -13.50
CA ASN A 52 13.85 -25.38 -13.54
C ASN A 52 13.76 -24.75 -12.17
N TYR A 53 13.21 -25.47 -11.21
CA TYR A 53 13.01 -25.01 -9.86
C TYR A 53 14.31 -24.97 -9.04
N LYS A 54 15.22 -25.95 -9.24
CA LYS A 54 16.56 -25.95 -8.59
C LYS A 54 17.33 -24.68 -8.90
N LYS A 55 17.15 -24.10 -10.10
CA LYS A 55 17.80 -22.85 -10.53
C LYS A 55 17.27 -21.63 -9.77
N ASN A 56 16.03 -21.68 -9.26
CA ASN A 56 15.33 -20.57 -8.65
C ASN A 56 15.19 -20.69 -7.12
N GLN A 57 15.74 -21.72 -6.50
CA GLN A 57 15.64 -21.99 -5.07
C GLN A 57 16.10 -20.81 -4.21
N VAL A 58 17.20 -20.14 -4.58
CA VAL A 58 17.75 -19.01 -3.83
C VAL A 58 16.73 -17.87 -3.74
N PHE A 59 16.07 -17.53 -4.85
CA PHE A 59 15.04 -16.49 -4.87
C PHE A 59 13.86 -16.86 -3.98
N MET A 60 13.39 -18.10 -4.03
CA MET A 60 12.29 -18.57 -3.22
C MET A 60 12.63 -18.58 -1.73
N TYR A 61 13.79 -19.11 -1.32
CA TYR A 61 14.20 -19.07 0.08
C TYR A 61 14.35 -17.62 0.59
N SER A 62 14.84 -16.71 -0.26
CA SER A 62 14.89 -15.30 0.09
C SER A 62 13.50 -14.73 0.38
N GLN A 63 12.47 -15.10 -0.41
CA GLN A 63 11.08 -14.67 -0.19
C GLN A 63 10.48 -15.29 1.09
N ILE A 64 10.80 -16.54 1.40
CA ILE A 64 10.37 -17.19 2.66
C ILE A 64 10.96 -16.44 3.86
N ILE A 65 12.27 -16.21 3.87
CA ILE A 65 12.95 -15.48 4.95
C ILE A 65 12.38 -14.08 5.09
N TYR A 66 12.20 -13.36 3.97
CA TYR A 66 11.61 -12.03 3.95
C TYR A 66 10.23 -12.00 4.61
N ASN A 67 9.33 -12.92 4.24
CA ASN A 67 7.99 -12.99 4.82
C ASN A 67 8.03 -13.26 6.33
N ILE A 68 8.90 -14.17 6.79
CA ILE A 68 9.09 -14.47 8.22
C ILE A 68 9.57 -13.23 8.96
N VAL A 69 10.55 -12.50 8.43
CA VAL A 69 11.08 -11.27 9.04
C VAL A 69 9.98 -10.22 9.21
N ILE A 70 9.15 -10.01 8.18
CA ILE A 70 8.05 -9.04 8.25
C ILE A 70 6.97 -9.47 9.26
N ILE A 71 6.66 -10.77 9.36
CA ILE A 71 5.76 -11.29 10.40
C ILE A 71 6.33 -10.99 11.79
N CYS A 72 7.60 -11.28 12.04
CA CYS A 72 8.26 -11.01 13.31
C CYS A 72 8.25 -9.52 13.66
N ILE A 73 8.59 -8.63 12.71
CA ILE A 73 8.58 -7.18 12.93
C ILE A 73 7.18 -6.70 13.31
N ASN A 74 6.14 -7.11 12.59
CA ASN A 74 4.76 -6.73 12.89
C ASN A 74 4.28 -7.32 14.23
N GLY A 75 4.71 -8.53 14.58
CA GLY A 75 4.45 -9.14 15.89
C GLY A 75 5.01 -8.30 17.04
N ILE A 76 6.30 -7.92 16.94
CA ILE A 76 6.95 -7.04 17.93
C ILE A 76 6.24 -5.68 17.98
N CYS A 77 5.91 -5.09 16.85
CA CYS A 77 5.19 -3.82 16.78
C CYS A 77 3.81 -3.91 17.42
N SER A 78 3.08 -5.00 17.22
CA SER A 78 1.78 -5.25 17.84
C SER A 78 1.84 -5.26 19.37
N THR A 79 2.87 -5.89 19.95
CA THR A 79 3.06 -5.91 21.41
C THR A 79 3.42 -4.54 21.99
N GLN A 80 4.17 -3.71 21.23
CA GLN A 80 4.61 -2.38 21.65
C GLN A 80 3.56 -1.28 21.39
N PHE A 81 2.44 -1.59 20.73
CA PHE A 81 1.46 -0.58 20.29
C PHE A 81 0.75 0.16 21.43
N HIS A 82 0.76 -0.39 22.65
CA HIS A 82 0.23 0.27 23.84
C HIS A 82 1.04 1.51 24.25
N LYS A 83 2.32 1.60 23.86
CA LYS A 83 3.21 2.72 24.17
C LYS A 83 2.90 3.93 23.29
N LYS A 84 2.15 4.91 23.82
CA LYS A 84 1.68 6.11 23.08
C LYS A 84 2.80 6.84 22.31
N LYS A 85 4.00 6.96 22.91
CA LYS A 85 5.16 7.64 22.29
C LYS A 85 5.64 6.95 21.01
N LEU A 86 5.49 5.61 20.91
CA LEU A 86 5.95 4.83 19.77
C LEU A 86 4.89 4.69 18.67
N GLN A 87 3.62 4.94 18.97
CA GLN A 87 2.51 4.69 18.03
C GLN A 87 2.72 5.31 16.65
N LYS A 88 3.28 6.51 16.56
CA LYS A 88 3.55 7.18 15.27
C LYS A 88 4.52 6.39 14.40
N TYR A 89 5.57 5.83 14.99
CA TYR A 89 6.55 5.01 14.27
C TYR A 89 5.98 3.64 13.92
N LEU A 90 5.26 3.02 14.86
CA LEU A 90 4.64 1.72 14.65
C LEU A 90 3.58 1.75 13.53
N VAL A 91 2.79 2.84 13.43
CA VAL A 91 1.84 3.05 12.34
C VAL A 91 2.55 3.19 11.00
N PHE A 92 3.72 3.81 10.97
CA PHE A 92 4.55 3.86 9.76
C PHE A 92 5.02 2.46 9.36
N VAL A 93 5.48 1.66 10.33
CA VAL A 93 5.93 0.27 10.07
C VAL A 93 4.81 -0.58 9.49
N VAL A 94 3.61 -0.55 10.07
CA VAL A 94 2.48 -1.35 9.55
C VAL A 94 2.05 -0.92 8.15
N TYR A 95 2.07 0.38 7.87
CA TYR A 95 1.79 0.90 6.54
C TYR A 95 2.83 0.42 5.53
N PHE A 96 4.11 0.58 5.87
CA PHE A 96 5.20 0.16 4.98
C PHE A 96 5.22 -1.35 4.75
N SER A 97 4.96 -2.14 5.79
CA SER A 97 4.79 -3.60 5.68
C SER A 97 3.63 -3.97 4.74
N SER A 98 2.53 -3.21 4.76
CA SER A 98 1.41 -3.44 3.84
C SER A 98 1.81 -3.17 2.38
N VAL A 99 2.58 -2.11 2.12
CA VAL A 99 3.12 -1.82 0.78
C VAL A 99 4.07 -2.91 0.32
N LEU A 100 4.98 -3.35 1.19
CA LEU A 100 5.93 -4.42 0.89
C LEU A 100 5.23 -5.76 0.60
N GLY A 101 4.08 -6.03 1.26
CA GLY A 101 3.26 -7.22 1.00
C GLY A 101 2.74 -7.30 -0.43
N ILE A 102 2.47 -6.16 -1.06
CA ILE A 102 2.04 -6.10 -2.46
C ILE A 102 3.16 -6.62 -3.38
N PHE A 103 4.41 -6.23 -3.12
CA PHE A 103 5.58 -6.73 -3.87
C PHE A 103 5.85 -8.22 -3.62
N SER A 104 5.51 -8.75 -2.44
CA SER A 104 5.56 -10.20 -2.20
C SER A 104 4.57 -10.95 -3.10
N GLY A 105 3.40 -10.38 -3.40
CA GLY A 105 2.47 -10.92 -4.39
C GLY A 105 3.08 -10.97 -5.80
N VAL A 106 3.80 -9.93 -6.21
CA VAL A 106 4.54 -9.91 -7.49
C VAL A 106 5.62 -10.99 -7.52
N ALA A 107 6.34 -11.18 -6.40
CA ALA A 107 7.36 -12.21 -6.28
C ALA A 107 6.76 -13.62 -6.43
N LEU A 108 5.57 -13.88 -5.88
CA LEU A 108 4.87 -15.17 -6.05
C LEU A 108 4.58 -15.47 -7.52
N VAL A 109 4.07 -14.48 -8.28
CA VAL A 109 3.77 -14.67 -9.70
C VAL A 109 5.07 -14.78 -10.51
N ALA A 110 6.11 -14.04 -10.15
CA ALA A 110 7.41 -14.17 -10.79
C ALA A 110 8.00 -15.58 -10.63
N LEU A 111 7.74 -16.28 -9.50
CA LEU A 111 8.22 -17.66 -9.27
C LEU A 111 7.69 -18.69 -10.27
N ILE A 112 6.53 -18.43 -10.90
CA ILE A 112 5.93 -19.31 -11.90
C ILE A 112 6.66 -19.18 -13.25
N THR A 113 7.42 -18.12 -13.45
CA THR A 113 8.12 -17.82 -14.71
C THR A 113 9.51 -18.45 -14.78
N GLU A 114 10.06 -18.61 -15.98
CA GLU A 114 11.39 -19.19 -16.20
C GLU A 114 12.54 -18.41 -15.53
N ARG A 115 12.39 -17.09 -15.32
CA ARG A 115 13.42 -16.18 -14.77
C ARG A 115 12.87 -15.33 -13.63
N PRO A 116 12.56 -15.92 -12.46
CA PRO A 116 11.84 -15.25 -11.39
C PRO A 116 12.49 -13.95 -10.90
N PHE A 117 13.80 -13.96 -10.67
CA PHE A 117 14.49 -12.76 -10.20
C PHE A 117 14.44 -11.61 -11.21
N HIS A 118 14.70 -11.92 -12.50
CA HIS A 118 14.65 -10.93 -13.57
C HIS A 118 13.22 -10.36 -13.71
N ASN A 119 12.22 -11.23 -13.75
CA ASN A 119 10.83 -10.82 -13.89
C ASN A 119 10.34 -10.06 -12.65
N PHE A 120 10.73 -10.44 -11.45
CA PHE A 120 10.43 -9.66 -10.24
C PHE A 120 11.02 -8.25 -10.30
N MET A 121 12.29 -8.10 -10.71
CA MET A 121 12.93 -6.79 -10.86
C MET A 121 12.24 -5.96 -11.94
N LEU A 122 11.98 -6.56 -13.11
CA LEU A 122 11.26 -5.91 -14.20
C LEU A 122 9.86 -5.47 -13.76
N GLY A 123 9.09 -6.34 -13.12
CA GLY A 123 7.77 -6.04 -12.60
C GLY A 123 7.79 -4.91 -11.58
N THR A 124 8.77 -4.92 -10.68
CA THR A 124 8.95 -3.85 -9.70
C THR A 124 9.22 -2.50 -10.38
N ILE A 125 10.10 -2.45 -11.38
CA ILE A 125 10.38 -1.24 -12.16
C ILE A 125 9.12 -0.75 -12.90
N LEU A 126 8.40 -1.65 -13.57
CA LEU A 126 7.16 -1.32 -14.28
C LEU A 126 6.08 -0.78 -13.33
N ILE A 127 5.97 -1.34 -12.14
CA ILE A 127 5.04 -0.85 -11.12
C ILE A 127 5.43 0.57 -10.68
N TRP A 128 6.70 0.88 -10.45
CA TRP A 128 7.14 2.23 -10.08
C TRP A 128 6.89 3.25 -11.20
N ILE A 129 7.14 2.88 -12.45
CA ILE A 129 6.87 3.73 -13.61
C ILE A 129 5.34 3.94 -13.75
N GLY A 130 4.56 2.87 -13.72
CA GLY A 130 3.10 2.92 -13.82
C GLY A 130 2.48 3.75 -12.70
N TRP A 131 2.89 3.53 -11.45
CA TRP A 131 2.45 4.33 -10.30
C TRP A 131 2.79 5.83 -10.45
N SER A 132 3.98 6.15 -10.95
CA SER A 132 4.37 7.55 -11.21
C SER A 132 3.49 8.20 -12.27
N LEU A 133 3.15 7.47 -13.34
CA LEU A 133 2.22 7.92 -14.39
C LEU A 133 0.80 8.11 -13.83
N GLU A 134 0.31 7.17 -13.03
CA GLU A 134 -1.01 7.29 -12.37
C GLU A 134 -1.08 8.52 -11.47
N MET A 135 -0.04 8.78 -10.67
CA MET A 135 0.05 9.98 -9.82
C MET A 135 0.10 11.26 -10.64
N PHE A 136 0.81 11.26 -11.76
CA PHE A 136 0.86 12.39 -12.68
C PHE A 136 -0.52 12.67 -13.30
N ILE A 137 -1.17 11.64 -13.86
CA ILE A 137 -2.51 11.74 -14.45
C ILE A 137 -3.50 12.23 -13.39
N HIS A 138 -3.45 11.69 -12.17
CA HIS A 138 -4.29 12.15 -11.07
C HIS A 138 -4.04 13.63 -10.74
N GLY A 139 -2.79 14.08 -10.73
CA GLY A 139 -2.42 15.48 -10.55
C GLY A 139 -3.04 16.40 -11.61
N VAL A 140 -3.02 15.99 -12.88
CA VAL A 140 -3.66 16.69 -14.01
C VAL A 140 -5.18 16.75 -13.83
N LEU A 141 -5.81 15.64 -13.42
CA LEU A 141 -7.25 15.59 -13.15
C LEU A 141 -7.65 16.53 -11.98
N VAL A 142 -6.83 16.62 -10.94
CA VAL A 142 -7.04 17.56 -9.84
C VAL A 142 -6.98 19.01 -10.34
N TRP A 143 -5.96 19.35 -11.12
CA TRP A 143 -5.80 20.68 -11.70
C TRP A 143 -7.00 21.06 -12.59
N TRP A 144 -7.41 20.14 -13.48
CA TRP A 144 -8.56 20.33 -14.36
C TRP A 144 -9.87 20.50 -13.59
N ALA A 145 -10.11 19.67 -12.54
CA ALA A 145 -11.30 19.77 -11.68
C ALA A 145 -11.35 21.09 -10.91
N LEU A 146 -10.20 21.61 -10.46
CA LEU A 146 -10.08 22.92 -9.81
C LEU A 146 -10.43 24.05 -10.78
N LYS A 147 -9.95 23.98 -12.04
CA LYS A 147 -10.27 24.98 -13.08
C LYS A 147 -11.77 25.03 -13.38
N ARG A 148 -12.47 23.89 -13.23
CA ARG A 148 -13.94 23.80 -13.41
C ARG A 148 -14.75 24.01 -12.12
N ASN A 149 -14.11 24.35 -11.00
CA ASN A 149 -14.74 24.44 -9.68
C ASN A 149 -15.59 23.21 -9.28
N ASN A 150 -15.25 22.03 -9.79
CA ASN A 150 -16.02 20.81 -9.55
C ASN A 150 -15.12 19.63 -9.15
N LEU A 151 -14.86 19.48 -7.85
CA LEU A 151 -14.03 18.39 -7.32
C LEU A 151 -14.67 17.00 -7.43
N LYS A 152 -16.00 16.90 -7.66
CA LYS A 152 -16.66 15.61 -7.90
C LYS A 152 -16.18 14.97 -9.21
N LEU A 153 -15.82 15.80 -10.20
CA LEU A 153 -15.25 15.30 -11.47
C LEU A 153 -13.93 14.55 -11.24
N ARG A 154 -13.03 15.11 -10.41
CA ARG A 154 -11.78 14.44 -10.02
C ARG A 154 -12.07 13.04 -9.47
N ASP A 155 -12.93 12.92 -8.44
CA ASP A 155 -13.21 11.66 -7.77
C ASP A 155 -13.81 10.63 -8.74
N ARG A 156 -14.70 11.08 -9.65
CA ARG A 156 -15.31 10.22 -10.67
C ARG A 156 -14.28 9.70 -11.68
N TYR A 157 -13.47 10.59 -12.26
CA TYR A 157 -12.51 10.20 -13.30
C TYR A 157 -11.34 9.40 -12.73
N THR A 158 -10.90 9.69 -11.51
CA THR A 158 -9.90 8.87 -10.83
C THR A 158 -10.38 7.43 -10.64
N ASN A 159 -11.63 7.25 -10.20
CA ASN A 159 -12.21 5.92 -10.04
C ASN A 159 -12.40 5.21 -11.39
N TYR A 160 -12.84 5.91 -12.43
CA TYR A 160 -12.98 5.31 -13.76
C TYR A 160 -11.63 4.87 -14.32
N PHE A 161 -10.60 5.68 -14.18
CA PHE A 161 -9.25 5.37 -14.65
C PHE A 161 -8.68 4.13 -13.92
N SER A 162 -8.74 4.10 -12.60
CA SER A 162 -8.27 2.94 -11.84
C SER A 162 -9.08 1.68 -12.13
N ASN A 163 -10.42 1.79 -12.26
CA ASN A 163 -11.26 0.65 -12.62
C ASN A 163 -10.94 0.13 -14.01
N LEU A 164 -10.66 1.01 -14.98
CA LEU A 164 -10.28 0.61 -16.33
C LEU A 164 -9.00 -0.23 -16.32
N ILE A 165 -7.96 0.23 -15.60
CA ILE A 165 -6.71 -0.53 -15.44
C ILE A 165 -6.98 -1.89 -14.80
N GLY A 166 -7.80 -1.92 -13.75
CA GLY A 166 -8.18 -3.17 -13.06
C GLY A 166 -8.94 -4.13 -13.98
N ILE A 167 -9.90 -3.64 -14.77
CA ILE A 167 -10.65 -4.45 -15.74
C ILE A 167 -9.71 -5.03 -16.79
N VAL A 168 -8.82 -4.22 -17.35
CA VAL A 168 -7.82 -4.70 -18.33
C VAL A 168 -6.94 -5.78 -17.69
N GLY A 169 -6.50 -5.59 -16.45
CA GLY A 169 -5.75 -6.62 -15.71
C GLY A 169 -6.52 -7.94 -15.57
N ILE A 170 -7.82 -7.89 -15.21
CA ILE A 170 -8.67 -9.08 -15.07
C ILE A 170 -8.88 -9.78 -16.43
N VAL A 171 -9.12 -9.00 -17.50
CA VAL A 171 -9.29 -9.56 -18.85
C VAL A 171 -8.02 -10.25 -19.31
N LEU A 172 -6.84 -9.64 -19.07
CA LEU A 172 -5.55 -10.27 -19.40
C LEU A 172 -5.32 -11.55 -18.60
N ALA A 173 -5.74 -11.59 -17.32
CA ALA A 173 -5.66 -12.82 -16.53
C ALA A 173 -6.52 -13.94 -17.13
N GLY A 174 -7.73 -13.62 -17.58
CA GLY A 174 -8.59 -14.58 -18.27
C GLY A 174 -8.00 -15.08 -19.59
N MET A 175 -7.44 -14.17 -20.40
CA MET A 175 -6.73 -14.54 -21.62
C MET A 175 -5.50 -15.41 -21.33
N ALA A 176 -4.74 -15.08 -20.32
CA ALA A 176 -3.57 -15.84 -19.89
C ALA A 176 -3.93 -17.28 -19.52
N TYR A 177 -5.04 -17.46 -18.80
CA TYR A 177 -5.56 -18.78 -18.44
C TYR A 177 -5.95 -19.62 -19.67
N ILE A 178 -6.60 -18.99 -20.67
CA ILE A 178 -7.03 -19.70 -21.91
C ILE A 178 -5.84 -20.03 -22.79
N THR A 179 -4.83 -19.15 -22.86
CA THR A 179 -3.67 -19.29 -23.76
C THR A 179 -2.45 -19.94 -23.09
N GLU A 180 -2.55 -20.26 -21.80
CA GLU A 180 -1.43 -20.79 -20.98
C GLU A 180 -0.17 -19.91 -21.05
N ASN A 181 -0.34 -18.57 -21.23
CA ASN A 181 0.76 -17.66 -21.46
C ASN A 181 1.20 -16.99 -20.15
N GLU A 182 2.35 -17.41 -19.63
CA GLU A 182 2.93 -16.89 -18.37
C GLU A 182 3.19 -15.37 -18.41
N ASN A 183 3.57 -14.82 -19.56
CA ASN A 183 3.83 -13.38 -19.68
C ASN A 183 2.55 -12.56 -19.53
N LEU A 184 1.40 -13.08 -19.99
CA LEU A 184 0.10 -12.43 -19.78
C LEU A 184 -0.33 -12.51 -18.31
N ILE A 185 -0.06 -13.62 -17.61
CA ILE A 185 -0.30 -13.74 -16.16
C ILE A 185 0.51 -12.68 -15.43
N PHE A 186 1.79 -12.56 -15.76
CA PHE A 186 2.68 -11.58 -15.15
C PHE A 186 2.24 -10.13 -15.41
N LEU A 187 1.90 -9.79 -16.65
CA LEU A 187 1.40 -8.46 -17.01
C LEU A 187 0.08 -8.13 -16.30
N SER A 188 -0.85 -9.08 -16.25
CA SER A 188 -2.11 -8.91 -15.53
C SER A 188 -1.90 -8.58 -14.06
N MET A 189 -0.97 -9.29 -13.42
CA MET A 189 -0.62 -9.05 -12.01
C MET A 189 -0.05 -7.65 -11.80
N ILE A 190 0.82 -7.17 -12.70
CA ILE A 190 1.36 -5.81 -12.63
C ILE A 190 0.22 -4.78 -12.67
N LEU A 191 -0.76 -4.91 -13.57
CA LEU A 191 -1.87 -3.98 -13.68
C LEU A 191 -2.77 -3.99 -12.42
N ILE A 192 -3.06 -5.16 -11.88
CA ILE A 192 -3.84 -5.28 -10.63
C ILE A 192 -3.08 -4.63 -9.47
N VAL A 193 -1.77 -4.87 -9.37
CA VAL A 193 -0.90 -4.28 -8.35
C VAL A 193 -0.84 -2.76 -8.47
N LEU A 194 -0.81 -2.20 -9.67
CA LEU A 194 -0.84 -0.75 -9.90
C LEU A 194 -2.09 -0.13 -9.28
N VAL A 195 -3.27 -0.71 -9.50
CA VAL A 195 -4.52 -0.22 -8.89
C VAL A 195 -4.44 -0.26 -7.37
N VAL A 196 -3.92 -1.36 -6.80
CA VAL A 196 -3.80 -1.51 -5.35
C VAL A 196 -2.83 -0.48 -4.76
N ILE A 197 -1.64 -0.30 -5.34
CA ILE A 197 -0.65 0.68 -4.87
C ILE A 197 -1.18 2.10 -4.99
N PHE A 198 -1.90 2.43 -6.06
CA PHE A 198 -2.52 3.72 -6.24
C PHE A 198 -3.44 4.06 -5.08
N PHE A 199 -4.35 3.15 -4.70
CA PHE A 199 -5.25 3.38 -3.57
C PHE A 199 -4.53 3.38 -2.22
N VAL A 200 -3.57 2.48 -2.01
CA VAL A 200 -2.78 2.41 -0.78
C VAL A 200 -1.97 3.69 -0.55
N THR A 201 -1.54 4.37 -1.62
CA THR A 201 -0.85 5.66 -1.51
C THR A 201 -1.71 6.72 -0.79
N PHE A 202 -3.02 6.76 -1.03
CA PHE A 202 -3.90 7.69 -0.33
C PHE A 202 -4.10 7.34 1.14
N ASP A 203 -3.94 6.09 1.54
CA ASP A 203 -3.99 5.67 2.94
C ASP A 203 -2.82 6.22 3.78
N PHE A 204 -1.73 6.67 3.15
CA PHE A 204 -0.63 7.35 3.85
C PHE A 204 -1.09 8.58 4.65
N GLN A 205 -2.23 9.20 4.31
CA GLN A 205 -2.84 10.24 5.14
C GLN A 205 -3.11 9.79 6.57
N ARG A 206 -3.45 8.53 6.79
CA ARG A 206 -3.69 7.99 8.13
C ARG A 206 -2.41 8.02 8.96
N VAL A 207 -1.27 7.72 8.32
CA VAL A 207 0.04 7.83 8.94
C VAL A 207 0.33 9.28 9.32
N GLN A 208 0.14 10.22 8.38
CA GLN A 208 0.36 11.65 8.62
C GLN A 208 -0.48 12.21 9.77
N GLN A 209 -1.69 11.68 10.01
CA GLN A 209 -2.56 12.14 11.09
C GLN A 209 -1.97 11.86 12.48
N TYR A 210 -1.24 10.74 12.66
CA TYR A 210 -0.57 10.45 13.93
C TYR A 210 0.53 11.46 14.24
N TRP A 211 1.26 11.92 13.22
CA TRP A 211 2.30 12.93 13.37
C TRP A 211 1.71 14.33 13.64
N LYS A 212 0.58 14.69 13.01
CA LYS A 212 -0.09 15.96 13.22
C LYS A 212 -0.75 16.07 14.61
N LYS A 213 -1.34 14.99 15.12
CA LYS A 213 -1.98 14.99 16.45
C LYS A 213 -1.00 15.25 17.59
N GLU A 214 0.25 14.83 17.46
CA GLU A 214 1.27 15.13 18.48
C GLU A 214 1.69 16.60 18.45
N SER A 215 1.86 17.21 17.28
CA SER A 215 2.24 18.62 17.16
C SER A 215 1.18 19.56 17.73
N THR A 216 -0.11 19.25 17.55
CA THR A 216 -1.20 20.05 18.12
C THR A 216 -1.41 19.84 19.63
N LYS A 217 -1.08 18.67 20.18
CA LYS A 217 -1.12 18.46 21.62
C LYS A 217 -0.01 19.21 22.37
N ASN A 218 1.18 19.30 21.78
CA ASN A 218 2.30 20.00 22.41
C ASN A 218 2.16 21.53 22.39
N THR A 219 1.38 22.09 21.44
CA THR A 219 1.14 23.55 21.40
C THR A 219 -0.01 24.01 22.31
N ASN A 220 -0.87 23.09 22.78
CA ASN A 220 -2.00 23.45 23.64
C ASN A 220 -1.81 23.14 25.14
N ILE A 221 -0.66 22.63 25.54
CA ILE A 221 -0.31 22.46 26.95
C ILE A 221 0.69 23.55 27.36
N SER A 222 0.30 24.80 27.21
CA SER A 222 0.72 25.83 28.13
C SER A 222 -0.28 25.79 29.28
N VAL A 223 0.13 25.24 30.40
CA VAL A 223 -0.62 25.19 31.68
C VAL A 223 -1.12 26.60 32.08
N TYR A 224 -0.57 27.65 31.51
CA TYR A 224 -0.96 29.05 31.69
C TYR A 224 -2.00 29.58 30.68
N GLY A 225 -2.20 28.91 29.56
CA GLY A 225 -3.12 29.39 28.49
C GLY A 225 -4.60 29.35 28.91
N ASP A 226 -5.00 28.36 29.70
CA ASP A 226 -6.38 28.23 30.16
C ASP A 226 -6.68 29.16 31.35
N SER A 227 -5.68 29.42 32.18
CA SER A 227 -5.82 30.39 33.28
C SER A 227 -6.02 31.81 32.77
N ILE A 228 -5.36 32.21 31.69
CA ILE A 228 -5.49 33.53 31.06
C ILE A 228 -6.86 33.68 30.34
N LYS A 229 -7.39 32.62 29.75
CA LYS A 229 -8.74 32.63 29.15
C LYS A 229 -9.83 32.75 30.21
N MET A 230 -9.67 32.11 31.38
CA MET A 230 -10.63 32.24 32.50
C MET A 230 -10.63 33.63 33.14
N MET A 231 -9.49 34.33 33.16
CA MET A 231 -9.43 35.72 33.67
C MET A 231 -10.03 36.74 32.69
N LYS A 232 -9.98 36.52 31.37
CA LYS A 232 -10.58 37.41 30.38
C LYS A 232 -12.11 37.32 30.33
N ASN A 233 -12.72 36.22 30.74
CA ASN A 233 -14.18 36.05 30.73
C ASN A 233 -14.83 36.51 32.07
N LYS A 234 -14.08 37.07 32.99
CA LYS A 234 -14.60 37.63 34.26
C LYS A 234 -14.56 39.17 34.34
N LYS A 235 -14.39 39.83 33.21
CA LYS A 235 -14.65 41.28 33.04
C LYS A 235 -15.81 41.42 32.04
#